data_35f66e1c476bd20c6011765ba586ebc8
#
_entry.id   35f66e1c476bd20c6011765ba586ebc8
#
_cell.length_a   1.000
_cell.length_b   1.000
_cell.length_c   1.000
_cell.angle_alpha   90.00
_cell.angle_beta   90.00
_cell.angle_gamma   90.00
#
_symmetry.space_group_name_H-M   'P 1'
#
loop_
_entity.id
_entity.type
_entity.pdbx_description
1 polymer ?
#
loop_
_entity_poly.entity_id
_entity_poly.type
_entity_poly.pdbx_seq_one_letter_code
_entity_poly.pdbx_strand_id
1 'polypeptide(L)'
;MAGGSQADSTVRDILATGGKVFMKAYWRFPLFILLSFSAACGGGSMSSSTPPPPVNAHVQIANTVTGPLNLAMSTSFQPAEWDYQFFTINSGATTTLGNLQPQHIRLQGISQGVPQGAAGSASTAWDFNILDAITQPVLSVGDHSPEFQIAKAPPFLYSGDNSGDDFVDTSFQPFATYAQNLVLYYNKGGFAANGQTYVSESPNPITWWGIYNEPNINNGLTPQQYVTMYNTLVPQMQTIDPSIKFAAMELAYFSGQPQAWLPAFVDVNTGVTARVDVMATHFYSTCNQMDDDAKVFAMIKNNFVPDIQYFYSEMATNPALAALPVWVTENNVNADFDAGNGMSACNPGQPFVLDQRGSDAFFAAWRPYVFSQFAQAGVQVLYHWDFDADAQFGEVDYNTDGLQLSYWVDYWLARMFPSASGANILQSSSDDPNIEILAALNPDGSVVIMLANHAVNAPNDNNGPGAPRNTAVDVSALGSFTSGSLLTIDTSTSVTSGPIATSVTPSASMTVSLNGYGVAFLTLK
;
A
#
# COMPACT_ATOMS: atom_id res chain seq x y z
N MET A 1 18.94 -37.37 -29.19
CA MET A 1 17.61 -37.13 -29.73
C MET A 1 17.15 -35.83 -29.07
N ALA A 2 17.04 -34.84 -29.93
CA ALA A 2 16.76 -33.46 -29.55
C ALA A 2 15.26 -33.27 -29.31
N GLY A 3 14.92 -32.51 -28.30
CA GLY A 3 13.59 -32.00 -28.06
C GLY A 3 13.71 -30.67 -27.34
N GLY A 4 14.01 -29.61 -28.11
CA GLY A 4 14.03 -28.25 -27.63
C GLY A 4 12.62 -27.72 -27.46
N SER A 5 12.30 -27.14 -26.32
CA SER A 5 11.11 -26.33 -26.10
C SER A 5 11.35 -24.91 -26.60
N GLN A 6 10.74 -24.56 -27.74
CA GLN A 6 10.51 -23.18 -28.15
C GLN A 6 9.25 -22.68 -27.43
N ALA A 7 9.42 -21.93 -26.37
CA ALA A 7 8.36 -21.09 -25.80
C ALA A 7 9.02 -20.05 -24.90
N ASP A 8 9.69 -19.05 -25.47
CA ASP A 8 10.15 -17.90 -24.68
C ASP A 8 10.66 -16.74 -25.54
N SER A 9 9.93 -16.32 -26.54
CA SER A 9 10.36 -15.17 -27.35
C SER A 9 9.28 -14.12 -27.61
N THR A 10 8.10 -14.22 -27.00
CA THR A 10 6.96 -13.37 -27.34
C THR A 10 6.67 -12.23 -26.33
N VAL A 11 7.31 -12.23 -25.17
CA VAL A 11 7.11 -11.17 -24.16
C VAL A 11 8.09 -10.00 -24.33
N ARG A 12 9.15 -10.19 -25.13
CA ARG A 12 10.26 -9.24 -25.23
C ARG A 12 10.05 -8.03 -26.17
N ASP A 13 9.08 -8.08 -27.08
CA ASP A 13 8.98 -7.10 -28.18
C ASP A 13 8.00 -5.94 -27.95
N ILE A 14 7.33 -5.82 -26.78
CA ILE A 14 6.19 -4.90 -26.59
C ILE A 14 6.58 -3.55 -25.99
N LEU A 15 7.76 -3.38 -25.43
CA LEU A 15 8.17 -2.14 -24.75
C LEU A 15 8.86 -1.09 -25.64
N ALA A 16 8.96 -1.30 -26.95
CA ALA A 16 9.79 -0.46 -27.82
C ALA A 16 9.07 0.51 -28.78
N THR A 17 7.74 0.57 -28.82
CA THR A 17 7.06 1.50 -29.76
C THR A 17 5.96 2.32 -29.09
N GLY A 18 6.29 3.54 -28.70
CA GLY A 18 5.33 4.57 -28.30
C GLY A 18 4.46 5.02 -29.51
N GLY A 19 3.24 4.53 -29.59
CA GLY A 19 2.24 4.92 -30.58
C GLY A 19 1.02 5.54 -29.90
N LYS A 20 0.86 6.87 -30.03
CA LYS A 20 -0.34 7.59 -29.58
C LYS A 20 -1.54 7.16 -30.43
N VAL A 21 -2.55 6.58 -29.86
CA VAL A 21 -3.85 6.41 -30.49
C VAL A 21 -4.91 7.14 -29.67
N PHE A 22 -5.35 8.28 -30.18
CA PHE A 22 -6.54 8.97 -29.68
C PHE A 22 -7.80 8.25 -30.20
N MET A 23 -8.57 7.60 -29.35
CA MET A 23 -9.94 7.20 -29.67
C MET A 23 -10.94 8.14 -28.99
N LYS A 24 -11.57 9.02 -29.77
CA LYS A 24 -12.78 9.73 -29.37
C LYS A 24 -13.97 8.80 -29.55
N ALA A 25 -14.54 8.31 -28.47
CA ALA A 25 -15.82 7.60 -28.49
C ALA A 25 -16.96 8.58 -28.22
N TYR A 26 -17.81 8.80 -29.23
CA TYR A 26 -19.08 9.53 -29.09
C TYR A 26 -20.16 8.55 -28.63
N TRP A 27 -20.63 8.68 -27.39
CA TRP A 27 -21.85 8.01 -26.94
C TRP A 27 -23.05 8.96 -27.05
N ARG A 28 -24.02 8.57 -27.90
CA ARG A 28 -25.33 9.20 -27.95
C ARG A 28 -26.26 8.43 -27.01
N PHE A 29 -26.74 9.06 -25.96
CA PHE A 29 -27.83 8.55 -25.13
C PHE A 29 -29.19 8.94 -25.72
N PRO A 30 -30.16 8.03 -25.80
CA PRO A 30 -31.55 8.39 -26.07
C PRO A 30 -32.24 8.84 -24.78
N LEU A 31 -32.84 10.00 -24.83
CA LEU A 31 -33.63 10.62 -23.78
C LEU A 31 -34.98 9.88 -23.63
N PHE A 32 -35.18 9.14 -22.56
CA PHE A 32 -36.49 8.62 -22.18
C PHE A 32 -37.16 9.61 -21.23
N ILE A 33 -38.25 10.23 -21.69
CA ILE A 33 -39.16 11.06 -20.87
C ILE A 33 -40.13 10.14 -20.16
N LEU A 34 -40.01 10.00 -18.84
CA LEU A 34 -41.04 9.37 -18.00
C LEU A 34 -41.96 10.47 -17.42
N LEU A 35 -43.19 10.43 -17.85
CA LEU A 35 -44.28 11.21 -17.23
C LEU A 35 -44.71 10.54 -15.90
N SER A 36 -44.48 11.20 -14.78
CA SER A 36 -44.94 10.77 -13.47
C SER A 36 -46.31 11.41 -13.18
N PHE A 37 -47.35 10.58 -13.02
CA PHE A 37 -48.61 10.94 -12.45
C PHE A 37 -48.50 11.04 -10.92
N SER A 38 -48.72 12.22 -10.38
CA SER A 38 -48.84 12.43 -8.94
C SER A 38 -50.32 12.24 -8.51
N ALA A 39 -50.60 11.15 -7.82
CA ALA A 39 -51.82 10.98 -7.06
C ALA A 39 -51.59 11.45 -5.61
N ALA A 40 -52.18 12.58 -5.26
CA ALA A 40 -52.22 13.04 -3.88
C ALA A 40 -53.30 12.25 -3.09
N CYS A 41 -52.86 11.43 -2.14
CA CYS A 41 -53.72 10.95 -1.06
C CYS A 41 -53.10 11.37 0.27
N GLY A 42 -53.81 12.25 0.98
CA GLY A 42 -53.49 12.62 2.36
C GLY A 42 -53.74 11.42 3.30
N GLY A 43 -52.69 11.07 4.05
CA GLY A 43 -52.77 10.07 5.11
C GLY A 43 -51.76 10.43 6.19
N GLY A 44 -52.23 10.55 7.43
CA GLY A 44 -51.45 10.95 8.58
C GLY A 44 -50.23 10.09 8.79
N SER A 45 -49.09 10.74 9.04
CA SER A 45 -47.85 10.10 9.42
C SER A 45 -47.95 9.44 10.78
N MET A 46 -48.29 8.15 10.81
CA MET A 46 -47.82 7.29 11.87
C MET A 46 -46.35 7.02 11.60
N SER A 47 -45.46 7.54 12.44
CA SER A 47 -44.07 7.10 12.47
C SER A 47 -44.03 5.63 12.88
N SER A 48 -44.10 4.72 11.93
CA SER A 48 -43.78 3.33 12.19
C SER A 48 -42.26 3.27 12.49
N SER A 49 -41.91 3.28 13.76
CA SER A 49 -40.57 2.84 14.16
C SER A 49 -40.47 1.38 13.77
N THR A 50 -39.86 1.11 12.62
CA THR A 50 -39.39 -0.25 12.29
C THR A 50 -38.54 -0.72 13.46
N PRO A 51 -38.77 -1.90 14.04
CA PRO A 51 -37.89 -2.43 15.07
C PRO A 51 -36.48 -2.45 14.52
N PRO A 52 -35.47 -2.11 15.34
CA PRO A 52 -34.10 -2.24 14.90
C PRO A 52 -33.84 -3.67 14.41
N PRO A 53 -33.07 -3.86 13.35
CA PRO A 53 -32.78 -5.19 12.83
C PRO A 53 -32.13 -6.05 13.94
N PRO A 54 -32.41 -7.36 13.97
CA PRO A 54 -31.91 -8.24 15.04
C PRO A 54 -30.37 -8.25 15.03
N VAL A 55 -29.81 -8.22 16.23
CA VAL A 55 -28.36 -8.43 16.44
C VAL A 55 -28.00 -9.83 15.98
N ASN A 56 -26.93 -9.94 15.17
CA ASN A 56 -26.44 -11.21 14.64
C ASN A 56 -24.93 -11.44 14.86
N ALA A 57 -24.27 -10.53 15.59
CA ALA A 57 -22.88 -10.70 16.04
C ALA A 57 -22.71 -10.03 17.42
N HIS A 58 -21.89 -10.61 18.27
CA HIS A 58 -21.53 -10.05 19.58
C HIS A 58 -20.04 -9.90 19.70
N VAL A 59 -19.62 -8.72 20.11
CA VAL A 59 -18.23 -8.33 20.35
C VAL A 59 -18.05 -7.98 21.81
N GLN A 60 -16.99 -8.49 22.43
CA GLN A 60 -16.58 -8.13 23.78
C GLN A 60 -15.21 -7.48 23.76
N ILE A 61 -15.09 -6.36 24.50
CA ILE A 61 -13.83 -5.68 24.72
C ILE A 61 -13.45 -5.83 26.20
N ALA A 62 -12.32 -6.50 26.46
CA ALA A 62 -11.82 -6.68 27.80
C ALA A 62 -10.91 -5.51 28.21
N ASN A 63 -10.83 -5.22 29.50
CA ASN A 63 -9.86 -4.27 30.05
C ASN A 63 -8.48 -4.95 30.26
N THR A 64 -7.97 -5.60 29.22
CA THR A 64 -6.70 -6.31 29.22
C THR A 64 -5.88 -5.83 28.04
N VAL A 65 -4.72 -5.25 28.31
CA VAL A 65 -3.77 -4.83 27.27
C VAL A 65 -3.03 -6.04 26.72
N THR A 66 -2.97 -6.16 25.41
CA THR A 66 -2.23 -7.23 24.70
C THR A 66 -0.89 -6.76 24.15
N GLY A 67 -0.74 -5.46 23.89
CA GLY A 67 0.48 -4.87 23.37
C GLY A 67 0.32 -3.39 23.02
N PRO A 68 1.40 -2.70 22.66
CA PRO A 68 1.31 -1.34 22.14
C PRO A 68 0.76 -1.32 20.72
N LEU A 69 0.08 -0.25 20.35
CA LEU A 69 -0.32 0.04 18.98
C LEU A 69 0.75 0.89 18.30
N ASN A 70 1.59 0.28 17.48
CA ASN A 70 2.73 0.95 16.84
C ASN A 70 2.60 1.03 15.32
N LEU A 71 1.57 0.40 14.71
CA LEU A 71 1.40 0.39 13.26
C LEU A 71 1.02 1.78 12.76
N ALA A 72 1.84 2.30 11.85
CA ALA A 72 1.59 3.55 11.15
C ALA A 72 1.03 3.28 9.74
N MET A 73 0.12 4.15 9.30
CA MET A 73 -0.32 4.19 7.90
C MET A 73 0.66 4.99 7.06
N SER A 74 0.83 4.55 5.82
CA SER A 74 1.67 5.20 4.82
C SER A 74 1.11 4.97 3.42
N THR A 75 1.69 5.63 2.43
CA THR A 75 1.32 5.43 1.03
C THR A 75 2.56 5.40 0.14
N SER A 76 2.48 4.62 -0.93
CA SER A 76 3.46 4.63 -2.01
C SER A 76 3.03 5.62 -3.07
N PHE A 77 3.97 6.16 -3.79
CA PHE A 77 3.76 6.95 -4.96
C PHE A 77 4.69 6.47 -6.06
N GLN A 78 4.10 5.74 -7.00
CA GLN A 78 4.73 5.47 -8.28
C GLN A 78 3.90 6.20 -9.33
N PRO A 79 4.28 7.42 -9.70
CA PRO A 79 3.60 8.02 -10.82
C PRO A 79 3.79 7.08 -12.00
N ALA A 80 2.69 6.67 -12.54
CA ALA A 80 2.67 5.96 -13.80
C ALA A 80 3.52 6.76 -14.80
N GLU A 81 4.27 6.07 -15.62
CA GLU A 81 5.21 6.64 -16.59
C GLU A 81 4.59 7.72 -17.48
N TRP A 82 3.28 7.77 -17.54
CA TRP A 82 2.47 8.75 -18.27
C TRP A 82 1.96 9.88 -17.37
N ASP A 83 2.11 9.78 -16.04
CA ASP A 83 1.50 10.72 -15.11
C ASP A 83 2.50 11.45 -14.19
N TYR A 84 3.78 11.49 -14.58
CA TYR A 84 4.80 12.29 -13.87
C TYR A 84 4.45 13.77 -13.75
N GLN A 85 3.42 14.23 -14.46
CA GLN A 85 2.89 15.59 -14.37
C GLN A 85 1.73 15.75 -13.40
N PHE A 86 1.30 14.69 -12.71
CA PHE A 86 0.14 14.70 -11.82
C PHE A 86 0.16 15.89 -10.87
N PHE A 87 1.23 16.09 -10.14
CA PHE A 87 1.34 17.23 -9.22
C PHE A 87 1.44 18.61 -9.91
N THR A 88 1.86 18.66 -11.15
CA THR A 88 1.94 19.93 -11.91
C THR A 88 0.62 20.28 -12.58
N ILE A 89 -0.20 19.28 -12.91
CA ILE A 89 -1.52 19.45 -13.51
C ILE A 89 -2.57 19.61 -12.39
N ASN A 90 -2.49 18.81 -11.34
CA ASN A 90 -3.40 18.82 -10.20
C ASN A 90 -2.77 19.53 -9.01
N SER A 91 -3.01 20.82 -8.87
CA SER A 91 -2.49 21.60 -7.73
C SER A 91 -3.08 21.17 -6.37
N GLY A 92 -4.16 20.41 -6.35
CA GLY A 92 -4.79 19.86 -5.14
C GLY A 92 -4.12 18.57 -4.65
N ALA A 93 -3.42 17.84 -5.51
CA ALA A 93 -2.87 16.52 -5.20
C ALA A 93 -1.92 16.54 -4.00
N THR A 94 -1.01 17.52 -3.93
CA THR A 94 -0.08 17.67 -2.80
C THR A 94 -0.83 17.90 -1.48
N THR A 95 -1.91 18.69 -1.49
CA THR A 95 -2.77 18.90 -0.32
C THR A 95 -3.49 17.60 0.06
N THR A 96 -4.00 16.86 -0.90
CA THR A 96 -4.69 15.59 -0.70
C THR A 96 -3.75 14.56 -0.09
N LEU A 97 -2.53 14.45 -0.63
CA LEU A 97 -1.47 13.59 -0.09
C LEU A 97 -1.11 13.98 1.36
N GLY A 98 -0.92 15.28 1.63
CA GLY A 98 -0.66 15.78 2.98
C GLY A 98 -1.79 15.51 3.96
N ASN A 99 -3.04 15.54 3.50
CA ASN A 99 -4.20 15.23 4.32
C ASN A 99 -4.29 13.76 4.75
N LEU A 100 -3.68 12.83 4.05
CA LEU A 100 -3.55 11.43 4.51
C LEU A 100 -2.74 11.33 5.81
N GLN A 101 -1.82 12.26 6.05
CA GLN A 101 -0.87 12.23 7.15
C GLN A 101 -0.04 10.93 7.17
N PRO A 102 0.53 10.51 6.04
CA PRO A 102 1.32 9.29 6.00
C PRO A 102 2.55 9.44 6.90
N GLN A 103 2.94 8.35 7.56
CA GLN A 103 4.18 8.33 8.35
C GLN A 103 5.39 8.48 7.44
N HIS A 104 5.34 7.85 6.29
CA HIS A 104 6.31 7.95 5.20
C HIS A 104 5.57 8.08 3.88
N ILE A 105 6.22 8.62 2.86
CA ILE A 105 5.77 8.54 1.48
C ILE A 105 6.87 7.81 0.73
N ARG A 106 6.54 6.64 0.18
CA ARG A 106 7.50 5.86 -0.59
C ARG A 106 7.44 6.29 -2.05
N LEU A 107 8.53 6.86 -2.50
CA LEU A 107 8.76 7.15 -3.91
C LEU A 107 9.44 5.94 -4.54
N GLN A 108 8.72 5.18 -5.34
CA GLN A 108 9.34 4.12 -6.11
C GLN A 108 10.13 4.76 -7.26
N GLY A 109 11.45 4.67 -7.15
CA GLY A 109 12.37 5.19 -8.14
C GLY A 109 12.22 4.46 -9.46
N ILE A 110 11.68 5.09 -10.37
CA ILE A 110 10.99 4.77 -11.57
C ILE A 110 11.86 4.11 -12.59
N SER A 111 11.29 3.22 -13.34
CA SER A 111 11.92 2.62 -14.52
C SER A 111 12.21 3.64 -15.63
N GLN A 112 11.43 4.71 -15.74
CA GLN A 112 11.60 5.75 -16.77
C GLN A 112 12.14 7.07 -16.24
N GLY A 113 12.04 7.32 -14.94
CA GLY A 113 12.65 8.48 -14.29
C GLY A 113 14.11 8.28 -13.93
N VAL A 114 14.76 7.20 -14.37
CA VAL A 114 16.19 7.01 -14.18
C VAL A 114 16.94 8.18 -14.81
N PRO A 115 17.56 9.06 -14.02
CA PRO A 115 18.12 10.31 -14.54
C PRO A 115 19.36 10.12 -15.43
N GLN A 116 19.92 8.92 -15.49
CA GLN A 116 21.00 8.58 -16.40
C GLN A 116 20.48 7.62 -17.49
N GLY A 117 19.92 8.19 -18.51
CA GLY A 117 18.97 7.60 -19.46
C GLY A 117 19.39 6.44 -20.35
N ALA A 118 18.40 6.00 -21.10
CA ALA A 118 18.29 4.71 -21.79
C ALA A 118 19.33 4.39 -22.88
N ALA A 119 19.95 5.36 -23.50
CA ALA A 119 20.94 5.11 -24.56
C ALA A 119 22.39 5.15 -24.04
N GLY A 120 22.54 5.05 -22.71
CA GLY A 120 23.71 5.62 -22.13
C GLY A 120 24.85 4.69 -21.87
N SER A 121 25.88 5.34 -21.53
CA SER A 121 27.06 4.82 -20.87
C SER A 121 27.24 5.63 -19.58
N ALA A 122 28.18 5.24 -18.74
CA ALA A 122 28.55 6.03 -17.56
C ALA A 122 28.95 7.49 -17.88
N SER A 123 29.20 7.82 -19.15
CA SER A 123 29.48 9.18 -19.63
C SER A 123 28.25 9.96 -20.10
N THR A 124 27.05 9.37 -20.09
CA THR A 124 25.81 10.05 -20.46
C THR A 124 25.48 11.15 -19.44
N ALA A 125 25.02 12.29 -19.92
CA ALA A 125 24.53 13.37 -19.07
C ALA A 125 23.34 12.92 -18.24
N TRP A 126 23.23 13.45 -17.03
CA TRP A 126 22.09 13.20 -16.14
C TRP A 126 20.96 14.18 -16.50
N ASP A 127 19.74 13.70 -16.41
CA ASP A 127 18.52 14.51 -16.56
C ASP A 127 17.56 14.17 -15.42
N PHE A 128 17.38 15.10 -14.51
CA PHE A 128 16.51 14.96 -13.34
C PHE A 128 15.10 15.50 -13.55
N ASN A 129 14.76 16.04 -14.73
CA ASN A 129 13.48 16.74 -14.94
C ASN A 129 12.27 15.88 -14.57
N ILE A 130 12.25 14.61 -14.96
CA ILE A 130 11.14 13.71 -14.62
C ILE A 130 11.18 13.35 -13.13
N LEU A 131 12.33 12.93 -12.63
CA LEU A 131 12.47 12.50 -11.25
C LEU A 131 12.18 13.63 -10.26
N ASP A 132 12.62 14.85 -10.57
CA ASP A 132 12.33 16.04 -9.76
C ASP A 132 10.86 16.43 -9.79
N ALA A 133 10.20 16.35 -10.94
CA ALA A 133 8.78 16.65 -11.08
C ALA A 133 7.91 15.77 -10.16
N ILE A 134 8.37 14.59 -9.83
CA ILE A 134 7.71 13.64 -8.94
C ILE A 134 8.17 13.83 -7.49
N THR A 135 9.48 13.88 -7.29
CA THR A 135 10.09 13.80 -5.96
C THR A 135 9.93 15.11 -5.17
N GLN A 136 10.13 16.25 -5.80
CA GLN A 136 10.09 17.55 -5.10
C GLN A 136 8.73 17.89 -4.50
N PRO A 137 7.59 17.70 -5.17
CA PRO A 137 6.27 17.89 -4.55
C PRO A 137 6.05 17.02 -3.32
N VAL A 138 6.48 15.76 -3.35
CA VAL A 138 6.40 14.85 -2.20
C VAL A 138 7.27 15.34 -1.05
N LEU A 139 8.50 15.74 -1.31
CA LEU A 139 9.40 16.30 -0.31
C LEU A 139 8.88 17.62 0.30
N SER A 140 7.99 18.32 -0.39
CA SER A 140 7.37 19.57 0.10
C SER A 140 6.16 19.36 1.03
N VAL A 141 5.63 18.16 1.16
CA VAL A 141 4.38 17.87 1.91
C VAL A 141 4.54 18.02 3.44
N GLY A 142 5.72 18.28 3.97
CA GLY A 142 5.92 18.57 5.38
C GLY A 142 6.87 17.61 6.09
N ASP A 143 6.62 17.36 7.39
CA ASP A 143 7.53 16.64 8.28
C ASP A 143 7.59 15.12 8.05
N HIS A 144 7.20 14.66 6.89
CA HIS A 144 7.27 13.25 6.56
C HIS A 144 8.73 12.82 6.35
N SER A 145 9.03 11.58 6.71
CA SER A 145 10.33 10.97 6.46
C SER A 145 10.23 10.19 5.15
N PRO A 146 10.42 10.83 3.99
CA PRO A 146 10.20 10.18 2.69
C PRO A 146 11.17 9.02 2.50
N GLU A 147 10.67 7.98 1.85
CA GLU A 147 11.45 6.85 1.41
C GLU A 147 11.63 6.92 -0.11
N PHE A 148 12.85 6.88 -0.56
CA PHE A 148 13.18 6.80 -1.98
C PHE A 148 13.69 5.40 -2.30
N GLN A 149 12.92 4.67 -3.06
CA GLN A 149 13.34 3.36 -3.52
C GLN A 149 14.13 3.48 -4.83
N ILE A 150 15.37 2.98 -4.84
CA ILE A 150 16.16 2.82 -6.05
C ILE A 150 15.70 1.53 -6.76
N ALA A 151 14.53 1.60 -7.41
CA ALA A 151 13.86 0.43 -7.98
C ALA A 151 14.65 -0.26 -9.09
N LYS A 152 15.41 0.52 -9.86
CA LYS A 152 16.22 0.03 -10.98
C LYS A 152 17.57 0.75 -11.08
N ALA A 153 18.53 0.06 -11.67
CA ALA A 153 19.79 0.65 -12.09
C ALA A 153 19.66 1.30 -13.50
N PRO A 154 20.58 2.19 -13.88
CA PRO A 154 20.64 2.69 -15.25
C PRO A 154 20.72 1.56 -16.29
N PRO A 155 20.04 1.69 -17.44
CA PRO A 155 19.96 0.63 -18.45
C PRO A 155 21.31 0.09 -18.94
N PHE A 156 22.34 0.95 -19.02
CA PHE A 156 23.67 0.53 -19.45
C PHE A 156 24.41 -0.40 -18.46
N LEU A 157 23.86 -0.60 -17.27
CA LEU A 157 24.40 -1.55 -16.28
C LEU A 157 23.84 -2.97 -16.48
N TYR A 158 22.89 -3.14 -17.38
CA TYR A 158 22.34 -4.44 -17.73
C TYR A 158 22.89 -4.94 -19.07
N SER A 159 22.94 -6.26 -19.24
CA SER A 159 23.16 -6.91 -20.54
C SER A 159 21.80 -7.08 -21.24
N GLY A 160 21.74 -6.76 -22.54
CA GLY A 160 20.53 -6.95 -23.34
C GLY A 160 19.70 -5.69 -23.51
N ASP A 161 18.39 -5.84 -23.54
CA ASP A 161 17.40 -4.84 -23.97
C ASP A 161 16.86 -3.92 -22.84
N ASN A 162 17.56 -3.83 -21.73
CA ASN A 162 17.11 -3.09 -20.53
C ASN A 162 15.97 -3.77 -19.75
N SER A 163 15.64 -5.02 -20.04
CA SER A 163 14.64 -5.78 -19.26
C SER A 163 15.10 -6.09 -17.84
N GLY A 164 16.38 -5.81 -17.53
CA GLY A 164 16.91 -5.89 -16.18
C GLY A 164 17.34 -7.29 -15.75
N ASP A 165 17.49 -8.20 -16.69
CA ASP A 165 17.72 -9.60 -16.36
C ASP A 165 19.11 -9.87 -15.80
N ASP A 166 20.17 -9.21 -16.31
CA ASP A 166 21.52 -9.48 -15.86
C ASP A 166 22.38 -8.21 -15.74
N PHE A 167 22.96 -7.98 -14.58
CA PHE A 167 23.97 -6.94 -14.42
C PHE A 167 25.26 -7.30 -15.18
N VAL A 168 25.78 -6.35 -15.95
CA VAL A 168 27.06 -6.50 -16.66
C VAL A 168 28.22 -6.66 -15.67
N ASP A 169 28.15 -5.95 -14.54
CA ASP A 169 29.15 -5.99 -13.47
C ASP A 169 28.51 -6.45 -12.16
N THR A 170 28.76 -7.70 -11.81
CA THR A 170 28.30 -8.34 -10.58
C THR A 170 29.03 -7.89 -9.32
N SER A 171 30.05 -7.00 -9.44
CA SER A 171 30.60 -6.29 -8.28
C SER A 171 29.67 -5.17 -7.79
N PHE A 172 28.72 -4.74 -8.61
CA PHE A 172 27.77 -3.64 -8.39
C PHE A 172 28.40 -2.27 -8.09
N GLN A 173 29.72 -2.11 -8.35
CA GLN A 173 30.41 -0.83 -8.11
C GLN A 173 29.87 0.32 -8.98
N PRO A 174 29.58 0.14 -10.28
CA PRO A 174 28.95 1.19 -11.09
C PRO A 174 27.56 1.58 -10.58
N PHE A 175 26.78 0.61 -10.09
CA PHE A 175 25.47 0.89 -9.50
C PHE A 175 25.59 1.64 -8.16
N ALA A 176 26.56 1.29 -7.34
CA ALA A 176 26.85 2.04 -6.11
C ALA A 176 27.24 3.50 -6.40
N THR A 177 28.02 3.76 -7.44
CA THR A 177 28.37 5.12 -7.88
C THR A 177 27.10 5.89 -8.32
N TYR A 178 26.19 5.25 -9.04
CA TYR A 178 24.89 5.84 -9.39
C TYR A 178 24.09 6.20 -8.14
N ALA A 179 23.96 5.27 -7.18
CA ALA A 179 23.24 5.48 -5.92
C ALA A 179 23.88 6.62 -5.10
N GLN A 180 25.19 6.70 -5.02
CA GLN A 180 25.89 7.83 -4.37
C GLN A 180 25.53 9.18 -5.01
N ASN A 181 25.44 9.24 -6.34
CA ASN A 181 25.11 10.47 -7.05
C ASN A 181 23.65 10.90 -6.77
N LEU A 182 22.73 9.96 -6.60
CA LEU A 182 21.36 10.28 -6.14
C LEU A 182 21.37 10.88 -4.74
N VAL A 183 22.12 10.31 -3.79
CA VAL A 183 22.26 10.87 -2.44
C VAL A 183 22.93 12.25 -2.47
N LEU A 184 23.97 12.44 -3.28
CA LEU A 184 24.59 13.75 -3.47
C LEU A 184 23.61 14.78 -4.00
N TYR A 185 22.80 14.40 -4.99
CA TYR A 185 21.83 15.28 -5.61
C TYR A 185 20.77 15.72 -4.60
N TYR A 186 20.03 14.79 -4.01
CA TYR A 186 18.90 15.11 -3.13
C TYR A 186 19.31 15.58 -1.73
N ASN A 187 20.40 15.05 -1.18
CA ASN A 187 20.73 15.30 0.23
C ASN A 187 21.88 16.30 0.42
N LYS A 188 22.69 16.56 -0.62
CA LYS A 188 23.86 17.46 -0.53
C LYS A 188 23.82 18.61 -1.54
N GLY A 189 22.72 18.76 -2.28
CA GLY A 189 22.49 19.88 -3.19
C GLY A 189 23.11 19.72 -4.57
N GLY A 190 23.66 18.56 -4.91
CA GLY A 190 24.17 18.28 -6.26
C GLY A 190 25.53 17.61 -6.31
N PHE A 191 26.02 17.36 -7.53
CA PHE A 191 27.30 16.74 -7.80
C PHE A 191 27.86 17.14 -9.16
N ALA A 192 29.13 16.84 -9.39
CA ALA A 192 29.78 17.03 -10.68
C ALA A 192 30.14 15.66 -11.30
N ALA A 193 29.74 15.47 -12.56
CA ALA A 193 30.09 14.29 -13.33
C ALA A 193 30.16 14.64 -14.82
N ASN A 194 31.01 13.93 -15.55
CA ASN A 194 31.13 14.05 -17.01
C ASN A 194 31.36 15.51 -17.51
N GLY A 195 32.06 16.32 -16.70
CA GLY A 195 32.34 17.71 -17.05
C GLY A 195 31.18 18.69 -16.87
N GLN A 196 30.09 18.23 -16.25
CA GLN A 196 28.90 19.03 -15.92
C GLN A 196 28.67 19.04 -14.41
N THR A 197 27.96 20.07 -13.93
CA THR A 197 27.51 20.18 -12.54
C THR A 197 25.99 20.10 -12.52
N TYR A 198 25.46 19.19 -11.71
CA TYR A 198 24.05 18.98 -11.49
C TYR A 198 23.69 19.53 -10.11
N VAL A 199 22.77 20.48 -10.06
CA VAL A 199 22.35 21.18 -8.84
C VAL A 199 20.90 20.80 -8.54
N SER A 200 20.64 20.36 -7.32
CA SER A 200 19.31 20.04 -6.85
C SER A 200 18.66 21.25 -6.18
N GLU A 201 17.38 21.47 -6.48
CA GLU A 201 16.53 22.45 -5.78
C GLU A 201 15.64 21.75 -4.72
N SER A 202 15.97 20.52 -4.34
CA SER A 202 15.19 19.73 -3.40
C SER A 202 15.01 20.49 -2.07
N PRO A 203 13.76 20.66 -1.59
CA PRO A 203 13.47 21.41 -0.36
C PRO A 203 13.91 20.69 0.91
N ASN A 204 13.96 19.35 0.87
CA ASN A 204 14.28 18.50 2.02
C ASN A 204 15.11 17.29 1.60
N PRO A 205 16.00 16.79 2.47
CA PRO A 205 16.73 15.56 2.22
C PRO A 205 15.81 14.33 2.30
N ILE A 206 16.17 13.29 1.55
CA ILE A 206 15.54 11.98 1.63
C ILE A 206 16.15 11.23 2.83
N THR A 207 15.28 10.76 3.73
CA THR A 207 15.70 10.09 4.96
C THR A 207 15.89 8.59 4.75
N TRP A 208 14.96 7.94 4.07
CA TRP A 208 14.95 6.50 3.88
C TRP A 208 15.24 6.13 2.43
N TRP A 209 16.02 5.08 2.26
CA TRP A 209 16.42 4.58 0.93
C TRP A 209 16.13 3.08 0.85
N GLY A 210 15.27 2.71 -0.08
CA GLY A 210 15.02 1.32 -0.45
C GLY A 210 16.02 0.87 -1.52
N ILE A 211 16.54 -0.33 -1.38
CA ILE A 211 17.53 -0.89 -2.31
C ILE A 211 16.91 -1.96 -3.17
N TYR A 212 16.52 -1.59 -4.36
CA TYR A 212 15.97 -2.43 -5.40
C TYR A 212 14.53 -2.91 -5.13
N ASN A 213 13.69 -2.92 -6.17
CA ASN A 213 12.30 -3.35 -6.05
C ASN A 213 12.14 -4.82 -6.41
N GLU A 214 11.51 -5.60 -5.52
CA GLU A 214 11.12 -6.98 -5.76
C GLU A 214 12.20 -7.84 -6.43
N PRO A 215 13.40 -7.91 -5.83
CA PRO A 215 14.52 -8.61 -6.43
C PRO A 215 14.26 -10.10 -6.68
N ASN A 216 13.26 -10.66 -6.02
CA ASN A 216 12.90 -12.06 -6.11
C ASN A 216 12.01 -12.42 -7.31
N ILE A 217 11.39 -11.45 -7.96
CA ILE A 217 10.57 -11.66 -9.16
C ILE A 217 11.01 -10.81 -10.35
N ASN A 218 11.56 -9.64 -10.06
CA ASN A 218 12.06 -8.73 -11.09
C ASN A 218 13.58 -8.89 -11.20
N ASN A 219 14.11 -8.93 -12.42
CA ASN A 219 15.53 -8.70 -12.69
C ASN A 219 16.53 -9.87 -12.53
N GLY A 220 16.10 -11.12 -12.47
CA GLY A 220 17.01 -12.28 -12.58
C GLY A 220 18.11 -12.41 -11.52
N LEU A 221 18.03 -11.65 -10.43
CA LEU A 221 19.01 -11.72 -9.34
C LEU A 221 18.87 -13.03 -8.55
N THR A 222 19.98 -13.60 -8.14
CA THR A 222 19.98 -14.61 -7.08
C THR A 222 19.99 -13.95 -5.71
N PRO A 223 19.52 -14.65 -4.65
CA PRO A 223 19.61 -14.12 -3.28
C PRO A 223 21.01 -13.63 -2.90
N GLN A 224 22.05 -14.36 -3.27
CA GLN A 224 23.43 -13.98 -2.95
C GLN A 224 23.92 -12.76 -3.75
N GLN A 225 23.44 -12.59 -4.98
CA GLN A 225 23.75 -11.37 -5.76
C GLN A 225 23.09 -10.14 -5.12
N TYR A 226 21.86 -10.26 -4.63
CA TYR A 226 21.22 -9.18 -3.88
C TYR A 226 21.99 -8.81 -2.60
N VAL A 227 22.42 -9.81 -1.83
CA VAL A 227 23.29 -9.58 -0.65
C VAL A 227 24.56 -8.83 -1.04
N THR A 228 25.22 -9.24 -2.13
CA THR A 228 26.43 -8.57 -2.63
C THR A 228 26.14 -7.14 -3.05
N MET A 229 25.05 -6.91 -3.78
CA MET A 229 24.59 -5.58 -4.20
C MET A 229 24.33 -4.68 -2.99
N TYR A 230 23.54 -5.15 -2.03
CA TYR A 230 23.19 -4.40 -0.81
C TYR A 230 24.45 -4.02 -0.01
N ASN A 231 25.33 -5.00 0.22
CA ASN A 231 26.61 -4.79 0.92
C ASN A 231 27.59 -3.87 0.16
N THR A 232 27.39 -3.69 -1.15
CA THR A 232 28.19 -2.76 -1.96
C THR A 232 27.62 -1.35 -1.95
N LEU A 233 26.32 -1.19 -2.14
CA LEU A 233 25.66 0.11 -2.28
C LEU A 233 25.59 0.86 -0.93
N VAL A 234 25.05 0.21 0.09
CA VAL A 234 24.72 0.86 1.37
C VAL A 234 25.92 1.54 2.03
N PRO A 235 27.09 0.91 2.22
CA PRO A 235 28.24 1.59 2.82
C PRO A 235 28.71 2.79 2.00
N GLN A 236 28.64 2.72 0.66
CA GLN A 236 29.04 3.83 -0.19
C GLN A 236 28.07 5.01 -0.12
N MET A 237 26.76 4.76 -0.08
CA MET A 237 25.76 5.80 0.14
C MET A 237 25.96 6.49 1.52
N GLN A 238 26.27 5.72 2.56
CA GLN A 238 26.55 6.25 3.91
C GLN A 238 27.81 7.13 3.96
N THR A 239 28.78 6.95 3.07
CA THR A 239 29.94 7.88 3.00
C THR A 239 29.52 9.29 2.58
N ILE A 240 28.42 9.42 1.84
CA ILE A 240 27.87 10.71 1.41
C ILE A 240 27.01 11.32 2.51
N ASP A 241 26.10 10.52 3.08
CA ASP A 241 25.24 10.97 4.17
C ASP A 241 25.09 9.87 5.23
N PRO A 242 25.83 9.96 6.37
CA PRO A 242 25.74 8.96 7.44
C PRO A 242 24.39 8.92 8.16
N SER A 243 23.53 9.93 7.97
CA SER A 243 22.24 10.02 8.67
C SER A 243 21.12 9.26 7.96
N ILE A 244 21.29 8.88 6.70
CA ILE A 244 20.27 8.14 5.94
C ILE A 244 20.07 6.74 6.49
N LYS A 245 18.85 6.23 6.30
CA LYS A 245 18.39 4.92 6.75
C LYS A 245 18.03 4.05 5.57
N PHE A 246 17.98 2.74 5.77
CA PHE A 246 17.81 1.78 4.71
C PHE A 246 16.67 0.80 4.98
N ALA A 247 15.73 0.72 4.01
CA ALA A 247 14.79 -0.38 3.87
C ALA A 247 15.44 -1.47 3.02
N ALA A 248 15.42 -2.70 3.52
CA ALA A 248 16.05 -3.83 2.88
C ALA A 248 15.03 -4.86 2.45
N MET A 249 15.34 -5.59 1.41
CA MET A 249 14.62 -6.70 0.83
C MET A 249 13.50 -6.29 -0.11
N GLU A 250 12.46 -5.59 0.33
CA GLU A 250 11.29 -5.21 -0.48
C GLU A 250 10.81 -6.34 -1.41
N LEU A 251 10.62 -7.53 -0.80
CA LEU A 251 10.30 -8.75 -1.54
C LEU A 251 8.83 -8.77 -1.95
N ALA A 252 8.57 -9.16 -3.21
CA ALA A 252 7.24 -9.57 -3.62
C ALA A 252 6.85 -10.85 -2.86
N TYR A 253 5.71 -10.82 -2.19
CA TYR A 253 5.20 -11.97 -1.47
C TYR A 253 3.85 -12.41 -2.04
N PHE A 254 3.89 -13.46 -2.86
CA PHE A 254 2.72 -14.18 -3.35
C PHE A 254 2.86 -15.63 -2.91
N SER A 255 2.40 -16.01 -1.75
CA SER A 255 2.40 -17.40 -1.28
C SER A 255 3.72 -18.18 -1.54
N GLY A 256 4.66 -18.10 -0.61
CA GLY A 256 5.77 -19.06 -0.50
C GLY A 256 7.04 -18.78 -1.30
N GLN A 257 7.20 -17.61 -1.91
CA GLN A 257 8.37 -17.30 -2.76
C GLN A 257 9.64 -16.80 -2.02
N PRO A 258 9.63 -16.14 -0.86
CA PRO A 258 10.85 -15.62 -0.24
C PRO A 258 11.70 -16.64 0.50
N GLN A 259 11.35 -17.90 0.52
CA GLN A 259 11.98 -18.94 1.35
C GLN A 259 13.51 -19.08 1.15
N ALA A 260 14.04 -18.71 -0.01
CA ALA A 260 15.48 -18.71 -0.26
C ALA A 260 16.14 -17.34 0.02
N TRP A 261 15.36 -16.26 -0.06
CA TRP A 261 15.88 -14.89 -0.01
C TRP A 261 16.18 -14.44 1.42
N LEU A 262 15.23 -14.62 2.35
CA LEU A 262 15.41 -14.28 3.76
C LEU A 262 16.57 -15.02 4.40
N PRO A 263 16.67 -16.37 4.35
CA PRO A 263 17.80 -17.10 4.90
C PRO A 263 19.15 -16.65 4.35
N ALA A 264 19.24 -16.37 3.04
CA ALA A 264 20.48 -15.89 2.44
C ALA A 264 20.88 -14.49 2.93
N PHE A 265 19.89 -13.61 3.14
CA PHE A 265 20.14 -12.24 3.58
C PHE A 265 20.51 -12.19 5.07
N VAL A 266 19.85 -12.96 5.92
CA VAL A 266 20.06 -12.93 7.38
C VAL A 266 21.24 -13.81 7.85
N ASP A 267 21.82 -14.66 7.00
CA ASP A 267 22.92 -15.56 7.38
C ASP A 267 24.08 -14.79 7.99
N VAL A 268 24.51 -15.18 9.18
CA VAL A 268 25.54 -14.47 9.97
C VAL A 268 26.95 -14.58 9.36
N ASN A 269 27.19 -15.49 8.42
CA ASN A 269 28.50 -15.70 7.81
C ASN A 269 28.58 -15.17 6.38
N THR A 270 27.50 -15.27 5.62
CA THR A 270 27.47 -14.99 4.17
C THR A 270 26.42 -13.94 3.78
N GLY A 271 25.59 -13.51 4.72
CA GLY A 271 24.49 -12.59 4.50
C GLY A 271 24.90 -11.11 4.55
N VAL A 272 23.96 -10.28 5.00
CA VAL A 272 24.16 -8.83 5.06
C VAL A 272 25.16 -8.44 6.13
N THR A 273 26.11 -7.57 5.76
CA THR A 273 27.09 -6.94 6.66
C THR A 273 26.92 -5.42 6.72
N ALA A 274 26.25 -4.85 5.73
CA ALA A 274 25.91 -3.44 5.69
C ALA A 274 24.76 -3.10 6.66
N ARG A 275 24.59 -1.81 6.95
CA ARG A 275 23.51 -1.32 7.82
C ARG A 275 22.15 -1.67 7.24
N VAL A 276 21.27 -2.19 8.09
CA VAL A 276 19.84 -2.37 7.84
C VAL A 276 19.09 -1.65 8.95
N ASP A 277 18.10 -0.83 8.62
CA ASP A 277 17.27 -0.14 9.62
C ASP A 277 15.86 -0.74 9.69
N VAL A 278 15.39 -1.36 8.61
CA VAL A 278 14.10 -2.04 8.53
C VAL A 278 14.14 -3.15 7.47
N MET A 279 13.39 -4.21 7.71
CA MET A 279 13.11 -5.26 6.72
C MET A 279 11.77 -4.97 6.06
N ALA A 280 11.73 -5.02 4.73
CA ALA A 280 10.55 -4.64 3.95
C ALA A 280 10.05 -5.78 3.05
N THR A 281 8.74 -5.81 2.83
CA THR A 281 8.06 -6.79 1.99
C THR A 281 6.76 -6.23 1.43
N HIS A 282 6.21 -6.87 0.39
CA HIS A 282 4.96 -6.52 -0.25
C HIS A 282 3.92 -7.61 -0.06
N PHE A 283 2.64 -7.24 0.09
CA PHE A 283 1.55 -8.21 0.19
C PHE A 283 0.35 -7.81 -0.65
N TYR A 284 -0.06 -8.70 -1.52
CA TYR A 284 -1.31 -8.65 -2.28
C TYR A 284 -2.10 -9.93 -2.06
N SER A 285 -3.41 -9.83 -1.89
CA SER A 285 -4.24 -11.01 -1.63
C SER A 285 -4.42 -11.91 -2.84
N THR A 286 -4.31 -11.36 -4.03
CA THR A 286 -4.49 -12.11 -5.28
C THR A 286 -3.67 -11.49 -6.42
N CYS A 287 -3.52 -12.27 -7.47
CA CYS A 287 -3.05 -11.87 -8.79
C CYS A 287 -4.06 -12.28 -9.88
N ASN A 288 -5.33 -12.41 -9.49
CA ASN A 288 -6.41 -12.85 -10.38
C ASN A 288 -7.74 -12.23 -9.95
N GLN A 289 -8.26 -11.31 -10.74
CA GLN A 289 -9.54 -10.64 -10.47
C GLN A 289 -10.74 -11.61 -10.42
N MET A 290 -10.59 -12.86 -10.92
CA MET A 290 -11.62 -13.89 -10.85
C MET A 290 -11.65 -14.65 -9.50
N ASP A 291 -10.70 -14.42 -8.62
CA ASP A 291 -10.71 -15.01 -7.29
C ASP A 291 -11.91 -14.50 -6.48
N ASP A 292 -12.64 -15.42 -5.83
CA ASP A 292 -13.77 -15.06 -5.00
C ASP A 292 -13.35 -14.27 -3.75
N ASP A 293 -14.29 -13.49 -3.22
CA ASP A 293 -14.06 -12.61 -2.07
C ASP A 293 -13.60 -13.37 -0.82
N ALA A 294 -14.16 -14.57 -0.60
CA ALA A 294 -13.80 -15.40 0.54
C ALA A 294 -12.34 -15.83 0.48
N LYS A 295 -11.84 -16.20 -0.72
CA LYS A 295 -10.44 -16.54 -0.94
C LYS A 295 -9.54 -15.33 -0.67
N VAL A 296 -9.92 -14.16 -1.18
CA VAL A 296 -9.14 -12.92 -1.03
C VAL A 296 -9.03 -12.52 0.46
N PHE A 297 -10.12 -12.57 1.23
CA PHE A 297 -10.06 -12.32 2.68
C PHE A 297 -9.25 -13.40 3.43
N ALA A 298 -9.36 -14.65 3.03
CA ALA A 298 -8.64 -15.75 3.68
C ALA A 298 -7.12 -15.62 3.59
N MET A 299 -6.59 -14.93 2.56
CA MET A 299 -5.17 -14.69 2.40
C MET A 299 -4.55 -13.93 3.57
N ILE A 300 -5.31 -13.08 4.24
CA ILE A 300 -4.81 -12.28 5.37
C ILE A 300 -4.33 -13.18 6.50
N LYS A 301 -5.18 -14.09 6.98
CA LYS A 301 -4.82 -15.01 8.09
C LYS A 301 -4.01 -16.22 7.66
N ASN A 302 -4.22 -16.70 6.44
CA ASN A 302 -3.58 -17.94 5.99
C ASN A 302 -2.18 -17.72 5.40
N ASN A 303 -1.88 -16.50 4.93
CA ASN A 303 -0.62 -16.17 4.28
C ASN A 303 0.07 -14.96 4.93
N PHE A 304 -0.57 -13.77 4.95
CA PHE A 304 0.10 -12.54 5.38
C PHE A 304 0.63 -12.62 6.81
N VAL A 305 -0.20 -13.07 7.77
CA VAL A 305 0.22 -13.19 9.17
C VAL A 305 1.34 -14.24 9.34
N PRO A 306 1.22 -15.48 8.81
CA PRO A 306 2.31 -16.43 8.82
C PRO A 306 3.61 -15.92 8.19
N ASP A 307 3.49 -15.15 7.12
CA ASP A 307 4.64 -14.61 6.41
C ASP A 307 5.37 -13.54 7.23
N ILE A 308 4.65 -12.65 7.91
CA ILE A 308 5.24 -11.72 8.88
C ILE A 308 5.93 -12.47 10.02
N GLN A 309 5.31 -13.53 10.54
CA GLN A 309 5.92 -14.37 11.57
C GLN A 309 7.19 -15.06 11.07
N TYR A 310 7.20 -15.49 9.81
CA TYR A 310 8.38 -16.04 9.17
C TYR A 310 9.51 -15.02 9.06
N PHE A 311 9.21 -13.78 8.65
CA PHE A 311 10.19 -12.68 8.65
C PHE A 311 10.84 -12.52 10.02
N TYR A 312 10.07 -12.40 11.09
CA TYR A 312 10.61 -12.26 12.44
C TYR A 312 11.40 -13.49 12.88
N SER A 313 10.97 -14.71 12.51
CA SER A 313 11.68 -15.93 12.86
C SER A 313 13.06 -16.04 12.20
N GLU A 314 13.16 -15.66 10.92
CA GLU A 314 14.42 -15.62 10.20
C GLU A 314 15.34 -14.50 10.72
N MET A 315 14.81 -13.31 10.94
CA MET A 315 15.57 -12.20 11.53
C MET A 315 16.15 -12.53 12.90
N ALA A 316 15.41 -13.30 13.71
CA ALA A 316 15.86 -13.74 15.03
C ALA A 316 17.10 -14.65 15.00
N THR A 317 17.42 -15.25 13.85
CA THR A 317 18.65 -16.05 13.67
C THR A 317 19.92 -15.21 13.61
N ASN A 318 19.78 -13.90 13.30
CA ASN A 318 20.89 -12.95 13.27
C ASN A 318 20.71 -11.87 14.35
N PRO A 319 21.55 -11.88 15.41
CA PRO A 319 21.43 -10.90 16.51
C PRO A 319 21.46 -9.42 16.07
N ALA A 320 22.07 -9.10 14.93
CA ALA A 320 22.12 -7.73 14.41
C ALA A 320 20.78 -7.29 13.80
N LEU A 321 19.93 -8.24 13.38
CA LEU A 321 18.66 -7.99 12.72
C LEU A 321 17.45 -8.30 13.61
N ALA A 322 17.62 -9.07 14.68
CA ALA A 322 16.56 -9.64 15.50
C ALA A 322 15.59 -8.59 16.11
N ALA A 323 16.02 -7.36 16.31
CA ALA A 323 15.21 -6.29 16.89
C ALA A 323 14.71 -5.27 15.84
N LEU A 324 14.99 -5.49 14.56
CA LEU A 324 14.57 -4.56 13.52
C LEU A 324 13.06 -4.67 13.27
N PRO A 325 12.40 -3.56 12.93
CA PRO A 325 11.00 -3.58 12.53
C PRO A 325 10.81 -4.19 11.13
N VAL A 326 9.59 -4.64 10.87
CA VAL A 326 9.12 -5.03 9.53
C VAL A 326 8.16 -3.96 9.02
N TRP A 327 8.37 -3.51 7.77
CA TRP A 327 7.47 -2.67 7.02
C TRP A 327 6.84 -3.46 5.88
N VAL A 328 5.57 -3.18 5.60
CA VAL A 328 4.89 -3.65 4.40
C VAL A 328 4.83 -2.47 3.44
N THR A 329 5.79 -2.41 2.52
CA THR A 329 6.05 -1.24 1.66
C THR A 329 5.19 -1.19 0.40
N GLU A 330 4.48 -2.28 0.08
CA GLU A 330 3.37 -2.29 -0.87
C GLU A 330 2.27 -3.21 -0.36
N ASN A 331 1.03 -2.74 -0.44
CA ASN A 331 -0.14 -3.53 -0.06
C ASN A 331 -1.39 -3.05 -0.77
N ASN A 332 -2.04 -3.96 -1.48
CA ASN A 332 -3.38 -3.80 -2.04
C ASN A 332 -4.03 -5.17 -2.24
N VAL A 333 -5.26 -5.20 -2.73
CA VAL A 333 -6.06 -6.42 -2.92
C VAL A 333 -5.48 -7.28 -4.03
N ASN A 334 -5.23 -6.73 -5.20
CA ASN A 334 -4.81 -7.46 -6.41
C ASN A 334 -3.52 -6.87 -6.98
N ALA A 335 -2.54 -7.72 -7.28
CA ALA A 335 -1.26 -7.33 -7.86
C ALA A 335 -1.25 -7.35 -9.39
N ASP A 336 -2.32 -7.81 -10.05
CA ASP A 336 -2.35 -7.86 -11.51
C ASP A 336 -2.40 -6.45 -12.10
N PHE A 337 -1.83 -6.28 -13.29
CA PHE A 337 -1.87 -5.02 -14.02
C PHE A 337 -1.87 -5.30 -15.54
N ASP A 338 -2.20 -4.30 -16.35
CA ASP A 338 -2.09 -4.40 -17.81
C ASP A 338 -0.62 -4.39 -18.23
N ALA A 339 -0.13 -5.56 -18.64
CA ALA A 339 1.24 -5.70 -19.15
C ALA A 339 1.43 -5.07 -20.55
N GLY A 340 0.42 -4.39 -21.04
CA GLY A 340 0.31 -3.83 -22.39
C GLY A 340 -0.65 -4.63 -23.27
N ASN A 341 -1.29 -3.93 -24.19
CA ASN A 341 -2.29 -4.51 -25.12
C ASN A 341 -3.52 -5.14 -24.45
N GLY A 342 -3.88 -4.75 -23.23
CA GLY A 342 -5.02 -5.30 -22.52
C GLY A 342 -4.81 -6.72 -21.98
N MET A 343 -3.58 -7.12 -21.73
CA MET A 343 -3.24 -8.46 -21.24
C MET A 343 -2.79 -8.42 -19.78
N SER A 344 -3.23 -9.41 -18.98
CA SER A 344 -2.84 -9.58 -17.59
C SER A 344 -1.34 -9.88 -17.44
N ALA A 345 -0.66 -9.16 -16.58
CA ALA A 345 0.73 -9.42 -16.21
C ALA A 345 0.90 -10.71 -15.42
N CYS A 346 -0.04 -10.99 -14.52
CA CYS A 346 -0.01 -12.18 -13.67
C CYS A 346 -0.46 -13.46 -14.38
N ASN A 347 -1.35 -13.34 -15.37
CA ASN A 347 -1.97 -14.48 -16.06
C ASN A 347 -1.73 -14.39 -17.58
N PRO A 348 -0.52 -14.70 -18.04
CA PRO A 348 -0.16 -14.57 -19.45
C PRO A 348 -1.16 -15.28 -20.38
N GLY A 349 -1.62 -14.57 -21.40
CA GLY A 349 -2.61 -15.08 -22.35
C GLY A 349 -4.07 -14.85 -21.93
N GLN A 350 -4.33 -14.24 -20.79
CA GLN A 350 -5.66 -13.78 -20.37
C GLN A 350 -5.77 -12.26 -20.54
N PRO A 351 -6.95 -11.73 -20.88
CA PRO A 351 -7.19 -10.30 -20.84
C PRO A 351 -7.01 -9.75 -19.43
N PHE A 352 -6.41 -8.56 -19.32
CA PHE A 352 -6.45 -7.80 -18.08
C PHE A 352 -7.87 -7.26 -17.84
N VAL A 353 -8.35 -7.38 -16.63
CA VAL A 353 -9.61 -6.80 -16.17
C VAL A 353 -9.35 -6.11 -14.85
N LEU A 354 -9.63 -4.81 -14.82
CA LEU A 354 -9.46 -3.97 -13.63
C LEU A 354 -10.29 -4.49 -12.46
N ASP A 355 -9.65 -4.67 -11.31
CA ASP A 355 -10.28 -5.17 -10.08
C ASP A 355 -10.64 -4.01 -9.14
N GLN A 356 -11.89 -3.59 -9.11
CA GLN A 356 -12.35 -2.47 -8.29
C GLN A 356 -12.31 -2.74 -6.78
N ARG A 357 -12.06 -3.99 -6.35
CA ARG A 357 -11.93 -4.31 -4.92
C ARG A 357 -10.83 -3.52 -4.21
N GLY A 358 -9.86 -2.98 -4.95
CA GLY A 358 -8.80 -2.13 -4.40
C GLY A 358 -9.23 -0.72 -4.01
N SER A 359 -10.45 -0.27 -4.35
CA SER A 359 -10.86 1.12 -4.12
C SER A 359 -12.32 1.31 -3.71
N ASP A 360 -13.12 0.25 -3.62
CA ASP A 360 -14.54 0.30 -3.31
C ASP A 360 -14.88 -0.21 -1.89
N ALA A 361 -16.14 -0.64 -1.66
CA ALA A 361 -16.59 -1.12 -0.35
C ALA A 361 -15.88 -2.40 0.11
N PHE A 362 -15.42 -3.24 -0.81
CA PHE A 362 -14.59 -4.39 -0.46
C PHE A 362 -13.32 -3.95 0.26
N PHE A 363 -12.64 -2.92 -0.26
CA PHE A 363 -11.46 -2.34 0.38
C PHE A 363 -11.77 -1.81 1.79
N ALA A 364 -12.95 -1.21 1.99
CA ALA A 364 -13.36 -0.71 3.30
C ALA A 364 -13.54 -1.80 4.36
N ALA A 365 -13.62 -3.07 3.97
CA ALA A 365 -13.55 -4.21 4.90
C ALA A 365 -12.15 -4.84 4.92
N TRP A 366 -11.51 -4.98 3.76
CA TRP A 366 -10.25 -5.68 3.59
C TRP A 366 -9.08 -4.93 4.26
N ARG A 367 -8.92 -3.63 3.98
CA ARG A 367 -7.81 -2.84 4.50
C ARG A 367 -7.80 -2.72 6.02
N PRO A 368 -8.93 -2.44 6.72
CA PRO A 368 -9.00 -2.48 8.16
C PRO A 368 -8.71 -3.86 8.76
N TYR A 369 -9.10 -4.92 8.06
CA TYR A 369 -8.77 -6.28 8.48
C TYR A 369 -7.25 -6.53 8.39
N VAL A 370 -6.60 -6.16 7.29
CA VAL A 370 -5.14 -6.21 7.17
C VAL A 370 -4.48 -5.38 8.27
N PHE A 371 -4.95 -4.14 8.49
CA PHE A 371 -4.42 -3.24 9.51
C PHE A 371 -4.47 -3.86 10.90
N SER A 372 -5.62 -4.42 11.29
CA SER A 372 -5.80 -5.10 12.58
C SER A 372 -4.82 -6.25 12.76
N GLN A 373 -4.73 -7.14 11.76
CA GLN A 373 -3.86 -8.32 11.82
C GLN A 373 -2.38 -7.94 11.87
N PHE A 374 -1.96 -6.93 11.07
CA PHE A 374 -0.59 -6.47 11.06
C PHE A 374 -0.20 -5.70 12.34
N ALA A 375 -1.11 -4.90 12.90
CA ALA A 375 -0.89 -4.26 14.20
C ALA A 375 -0.62 -5.30 15.30
N GLN A 376 -1.39 -6.40 15.31
CA GLN A 376 -1.21 -7.50 16.26
C GLN A 376 0.02 -8.34 15.97
N ALA A 377 0.45 -8.44 14.71
CA ALA A 377 1.67 -9.16 14.31
C ALA A 377 2.96 -8.35 14.51
N GLY A 378 2.87 -7.07 14.89
CA GLY A 378 4.02 -6.22 15.17
C GLY A 378 4.62 -5.51 13.96
N VAL A 379 3.91 -5.44 12.82
CA VAL A 379 4.31 -4.60 11.69
C VAL A 379 4.32 -3.14 12.11
N GLN A 380 5.33 -2.39 11.68
CA GLN A 380 5.50 -1.00 12.11
C GLN A 380 4.90 0.02 11.13
N VAL A 381 4.98 -0.24 9.82
CA VAL A 381 4.40 0.65 8.80
C VAL A 381 3.69 -0.19 7.73
N LEU A 382 2.49 0.26 7.35
CA LEU A 382 1.69 -0.34 6.30
C LEU A 382 1.44 0.71 5.21
N TYR A 383 2.04 0.50 4.04
CA TYR A 383 1.87 1.36 2.89
C TYR A 383 0.67 0.93 2.05
N HIS A 384 -0.01 1.88 1.47
CA HIS A 384 -0.94 1.66 0.37
C HIS A 384 -0.17 1.65 -0.96
N TRP A 385 -0.49 0.76 -1.85
CA TRP A 385 -0.10 0.79 -3.25
C TRP A 385 -1.35 1.06 -4.10
N ASP A 386 -1.51 2.27 -4.73
CA ASP A 386 -0.66 3.42 -4.45
C ASP A 386 -1.53 4.69 -4.36
N PHE A 387 -0.91 5.85 -4.16
CA PHE A 387 -1.66 7.09 -3.97
C PHE A 387 -2.42 7.52 -5.23
N ASP A 388 -1.76 7.46 -6.39
CA ASP A 388 -2.24 7.99 -7.66
C ASP A 388 -2.29 6.90 -8.72
N ALA A 389 -3.44 6.29 -8.90
CA ALA A 389 -3.63 5.18 -9.83
C ALA A 389 -5.09 5.08 -10.30
N ASP A 390 -5.39 4.01 -11.03
CA ASP A 390 -6.75 3.64 -11.41
C ASP A 390 -7.55 3.06 -10.22
N ALA A 391 -8.77 2.63 -10.47
CA ALA A 391 -9.66 2.07 -9.44
C ALA A 391 -9.21 0.72 -8.87
N GLN A 392 -8.15 0.09 -9.38
CA GLN A 392 -7.59 -1.11 -8.78
C GLN A 392 -6.62 -0.77 -7.65
N PHE A 393 -5.86 0.30 -7.79
CA PHE A 393 -4.78 0.62 -6.87
C PHE A 393 -4.95 1.94 -6.14
N GLY A 394 -5.62 2.94 -6.76
CA GLY A 394 -5.55 4.33 -6.35
C GLY A 394 -6.29 4.68 -5.06
N GLU A 395 -5.72 5.59 -4.29
CA GLU A 395 -6.45 6.42 -3.34
C GLU A 395 -7.10 7.61 -4.06
N VAL A 396 -6.45 8.08 -5.11
CA VAL A 396 -6.91 9.13 -6.03
C VAL A 396 -6.90 8.56 -7.45
N ASP A 397 -7.95 8.81 -8.21
CA ASP A 397 -8.02 8.42 -9.61
C ASP A 397 -7.20 9.38 -10.48
N TYR A 398 -6.17 8.87 -11.14
CA TYR A 398 -5.21 9.66 -11.90
C TYR A 398 -5.79 10.39 -13.12
N ASN A 399 -6.95 9.96 -13.63
CA ASN A 399 -7.60 10.63 -14.77
C ASN A 399 -8.49 11.80 -14.36
N THR A 400 -9.08 11.74 -13.15
CA THR A 400 -10.15 12.66 -12.72
C THR A 400 -9.80 13.47 -11.49
N ASP A 401 -8.68 13.17 -10.83
CA ASP A 401 -8.30 13.70 -9.52
C ASP A 401 -9.34 13.41 -8.43
N GLY A 402 -10.25 12.48 -8.71
CA GLY A 402 -11.33 12.10 -7.80
C GLY A 402 -10.84 11.21 -6.67
N LEU A 403 -11.27 11.50 -5.44
CA LEU A 403 -11.00 10.61 -4.31
C LEU A 403 -11.74 9.29 -4.49
N GLN A 404 -11.10 8.19 -4.12
CA GLN A 404 -11.71 6.87 -4.06
C GLN A 404 -12.09 6.50 -2.62
N LEU A 405 -12.80 5.41 -2.40
CA LEU A 405 -13.19 5.01 -1.05
C LEU A 405 -11.97 4.58 -0.22
N SER A 406 -10.96 4.00 -0.87
CA SER A 406 -9.65 3.67 -0.31
C SER A 406 -8.98 4.86 0.40
N TYR A 407 -9.03 6.06 -0.20
CA TYR A 407 -8.55 7.28 0.43
C TYR A 407 -9.18 7.52 1.81
N TRP A 408 -10.50 7.39 1.91
CA TRP A 408 -11.20 7.63 3.18
C TRP A 408 -10.91 6.55 4.22
N VAL A 409 -10.68 5.32 3.78
CA VAL A 409 -10.29 4.23 4.68
C VAL A 409 -8.92 4.52 5.30
N ASP A 410 -7.90 4.81 4.49
CA ASP A 410 -6.55 5.07 4.98
C ASP A 410 -6.47 6.40 5.76
N TYR A 411 -7.20 7.44 5.30
CA TYR A 411 -7.36 8.70 6.01
C TYR A 411 -7.86 8.50 7.46
N TRP A 412 -8.87 7.65 7.64
CA TRP A 412 -9.46 7.45 8.97
C TRP A 412 -8.69 6.42 9.79
N LEU A 413 -8.09 5.41 9.21
CA LEU A 413 -7.18 4.51 9.93
C LEU A 413 -6.02 5.29 10.57
N ALA A 414 -5.38 6.18 9.82
CA ALA A 414 -4.29 7.01 10.34
C ALA A 414 -4.71 7.91 11.51
N ARG A 415 -5.95 8.42 11.50
CA ARG A 415 -6.46 9.33 12.54
C ARG A 415 -7.04 8.63 13.75
N MET A 416 -7.67 7.49 13.53
CA MET A 416 -8.27 6.71 14.62
C MET A 416 -7.21 5.93 15.39
N PHE A 417 -6.11 5.56 14.73
CA PHE A 417 -5.02 4.77 15.29
C PHE A 417 -3.64 5.39 15.01
N PRO A 418 -3.39 6.61 15.46
CA PRO A 418 -2.08 7.23 15.23
C PRO A 418 -0.99 6.47 16.00
N SER A 419 0.03 5.99 15.31
CA SER A 419 1.12 5.16 15.87
C SER A 419 1.91 5.85 16.99
N ALA A 420 2.01 7.18 16.94
CA ALA A 420 2.68 7.99 17.95
C ALA A 420 1.79 8.32 19.17
N SER A 421 0.54 7.84 19.21
CA SER A 421 -0.40 8.17 20.31
C SER A 421 -0.01 7.56 21.67
N GLY A 422 0.78 6.49 21.67
CA GLY A 422 1.05 5.69 22.86
C GLY A 422 -0.14 4.82 23.29
N ALA A 423 -1.07 4.57 22.37
CA ALA A 423 -2.22 3.71 22.62
C ALA A 423 -1.81 2.24 22.80
N ASN A 424 -2.62 1.50 23.54
CA ASN A 424 -2.44 0.07 23.75
C ASN A 424 -3.61 -0.70 23.13
N ILE A 425 -3.30 -1.84 22.50
CA ILE A 425 -4.30 -2.77 21.97
C ILE A 425 -4.98 -3.48 23.15
N LEU A 426 -6.31 -3.48 23.16
CA LEU A 426 -7.13 -4.21 24.11
C LEU A 426 -7.51 -5.58 23.57
N GLN A 427 -7.55 -6.57 24.45
CA GLN A 427 -8.08 -7.88 24.12
C GLN A 427 -9.56 -7.76 23.72
N SER A 428 -9.89 -8.33 22.56
CA SER A 428 -11.24 -8.33 22.01
C SER A 428 -11.60 -9.70 21.45
N SER A 429 -12.90 -10.01 21.38
CA SER A 429 -13.41 -11.24 20.81
C SER A 429 -14.75 -11.03 20.11
N SER A 430 -15.03 -11.82 19.09
CA SER A 430 -16.31 -11.88 18.40
C SER A 430 -16.82 -13.31 18.34
N ASP A 431 -18.15 -13.51 18.41
CA ASP A 431 -18.80 -14.77 18.10
C ASP A 431 -19.03 -14.97 16.59
N ASP A 432 -18.89 -13.91 15.77
CA ASP A 432 -18.88 -14.00 14.30
C ASP A 432 -17.43 -13.87 13.78
N PRO A 433 -16.90 -14.90 13.12
CA PRO A 433 -15.52 -14.86 12.59
C PRO A 433 -15.33 -13.87 11.43
N ASN A 434 -16.42 -13.32 10.89
CA ASN A 434 -16.38 -12.35 9.80
C ASN A 434 -16.43 -10.89 10.28
N ILE A 435 -16.40 -10.67 11.59
CA ILE A 435 -16.21 -9.35 12.18
C ILE A 435 -14.78 -9.28 12.74
N GLU A 436 -13.93 -8.53 12.08
CA GLU A 436 -12.60 -8.19 12.59
C GLU A 436 -12.68 -7.03 13.56
N ILE A 437 -11.90 -7.08 14.64
CA ILE A 437 -11.94 -6.10 15.72
C ILE A 437 -10.51 -5.62 16.02
N LEU A 438 -10.35 -4.31 16.14
CA LEU A 438 -9.21 -3.71 16.80
C LEU A 438 -9.72 -2.68 17.80
N ALA A 439 -9.43 -2.89 19.08
CA ALA A 439 -9.76 -1.92 20.13
C ALA A 439 -8.46 -1.35 20.70
N ALA A 440 -8.39 -0.02 20.84
CA ALA A 440 -7.24 0.69 21.34
C ALA A 440 -7.63 1.62 22.50
N LEU A 441 -6.87 1.53 23.60
CA LEU A 441 -6.97 2.41 24.76
C LEU A 441 -5.90 3.50 24.64
N ASN A 442 -6.33 4.73 24.51
CA ASN A 442 -5.46 5.89 24.47
C ASN A 442 -4.99 6.30 25.88
N PRO A 443 -3.85 7.03 26.00
CA PRO A 443 -3.35 7.50 27.29
C PRO A 443 -4.29 8.45 28.05
N ASP A 444 -5.22 9.13 27.37
CA ASP A 444 -6.25 9.98 27.96
C ASP A 444 -7.47 9.21 28.49
N GLY A 445 -7.47 7.89 28.37
CA GLY A 445 -8.57 7.01 28.77
C GLY A 445 -9.66 6.83 27.72
N SER A 446 -9.60 7.51 26.60
CA SER A 446 -10.52 7.26 25.48
C SER A 446 -10.24 5.92 24.81
N VAL A 447 -11.29 5.31 24.25
CA VAL A 447 -11.19 4.03 23.56
C VAL A 447 -11.70 4.19 22.14
N VAL A 448 -10.93 3.68 21.17
CA VAL A 448 -11.33 3.54 19.78
C VAL A 448 -11.53 2.06 19.47
N ILE A 449 -12.70 1.70 18.94
CA ILE A 449 -13.04 0.33 18.56
C ILE A 449 -13.34 0.35 17.06
N MET A 450 -12.54 -0.38 16.29
CA MET A 450 -12.77 -0.64 14.88
C MET A 450 -13.47 -1.98 14.71
N LEU A 451 -14.51 -2.02 13.89
CA LEU A 451 -15.22 -3.21 13.47
C LEU A 451 -15.19 -3.26 11.93
N ALA A 452 -14.53 -4.24 11.34
CA ALA A 452 -14.58 -4.45 9.91
C ALA A 452 -15.43 -5.68 9.59
N ASN A 453 -16.43 -5.49 8.75
CA ASN A 453 -17.31 -6.57 8.30
C ASN A 453 -16.84 -7.13 6.97
N HIS A 454 -16.26 -8.31 6.98
CA HIS A 454 -15.81 -9.02 5.79
C HIS A 454 -16.68 -10.27 5.49
N ALA A 455 -17.91 -10.29 5.95
CA ALA A 455 -18.83 -11.37 5.69
C ALA A 455 -19.23 -11.40 4.21
N VAL A 456 -18.91 -12.48 3.54
CA VAL A 456 -19.29 -12.72 2.14
C VAL A 456 -20.76 -13.08 2.07
N ASN A 457 -21.49 -12.53 1.11
CA ASN A 457 -22.93 -12.76 0.99
C ASN A 457 -23.23 -14.11 0.31
N ALA A 458 -22.49 -14.47 -0.74
CA ALA A 458 -22.60 -15.78 -1.40
C ALA A 458 -21.23 -16.40 -1.63
N PRO A 459 -21.09 -17.75 -1.61
CA PRO A 459 -19.79 -18.43 -1.63
C PRO A 459 -18.87 -18.11 -2.82
N ASN A 460 -19.44 -17.68 -3.94
CA ASN A 460 -18.70 -17.37 -5.17
C ASN A 460 -18.78 -15.87 -5.52
N ASP A 461 -19.11 -15.01 -4.55
CA ASP A 461 -19.09 -13.57 -4.79
C ASP A 461 -17.67 -13.15 -5.21
N ASN A 462 -17.63 -12.30 -6.21
CA ASN A 462 -16.44 -11.64 -6.71
C ASN A 462 -16.77 -10.17 -6.81
N ASN A 463 -16.20 -9.37 -5.94
CA ASN A 463 -16.61 -8.01 -5.67
C ASN A 463 -18.11 -7.89 -5.34
N GLY A 464 -18.59 -8.76 -4.45
CA GLY A 464 -19.98 -8.79 -4.00
C GLY A 464 -20.28 -7.67 -3.01
N PRO A 465 -21.56 -7.52 -2.61
CA PRO A 465 -21.97 -6.46 -1.68
C PRO A 465 -21.58 -6.74 -0.22
N GLY A 466 -21.12 -7.95 0.11
CA GLY A 466 -21.00 -8.44 1.48
C GLY A 466 -22.35 -8.69 2.16
N ALA A 467 -22.35 -9.47 3.22
CA ALA A 467 -23.54 -9.74 4.03
C ALA A 467 -23.64 -8.73 5.19
N PRO A 468 -24.82 -8.13 5.45
CA PRO A 468 -24.96 -7.15 6.51
C PRO A 468 -24.76 -7.76 7.91
N ARG A 469 -24.27 -6.95 8.83
CA ARG A 469 -24.08 -7.31 10.25
C ARG A 469 -24.61 -6.23 11.17
N ASN A 470 -25.33 -6.66 12.21
CA ASN A 470 -25.72 -5.85 13.35
C ASN A 470 -24.97 -6.40 14.57
N THR A 471 -23.96 -5.68 15.00
CA THR A 471 -23.01 -6.12 16.01
C THR A 471 -23.32 -5.46 17.34
N ALA A 472 -23.61 -6.25 18.37
CA ALA A 472 -23.65 -5.75 19.75
C ALA A 472 -22.22 -5.68 20.30
N VAL A 473 -21.78 -4.50 20.68
CA VAL A 473 -20.43 -4.24 21.22
C VAL A 473 -20.56 -4.05 22.73
N ASP A 474 -20.07 -5.02 23.50
CA ASP A 474 -20.01 -4.98 24.95
C ASP A 474 -18.70 -4.33 25.41
N VAL A 475 -18.83 -3.19 26.08
CA VAL A 475 -17.73 -2.41 26.66
C VAL A 475 -17.83 -2.32 28.18
N SER A 476 -18.68 -3.13 28.81
CA SER A 476 -18.95 -3.08 30.25
C SER A 476 -17.70 -3.25 31.12
N ALA A 477 -16.69 -3.97 30.63
CA ALA A 477 -15.42 -4.17 31.31
C ALA A 477 -14.52 -2.92 31.34
N LEU A 478 -14.80 -1.92 30.48
CA LEU A 478 -13.98 -0.69 30.34
C LEU A 478 -14.43 0.44 31.29
N GLY A 479 -15.57 0.27 31.97
CA GLY A 479 -16.14 1.31 32.83
C GLY A 479 -17.19 2.16 32.12
N SER A 480 -17.33 3.42 32.57
CA SER A 480 -18.36 4.33 32.06
C SER A 480 -17.74 5.42 31.20
N PHE A 481 -18.36 5.72 30.08
CA PHE A 481 -18.01 6.80 29.18
C PHE A 481 -19.07 7.89 29.19
N THR A 482 -18.70 9.13 28.93
CA THR A 482 -19.59 10.29 28.96
C THR A 482 -20.07 10.72 27.58
N SER A 483 -19.34 10.37 26.55
CA SER A 483 -19.65 10.69 25.16
C SER A 483 -19.12 9.64 24.22
N GLY A 484 -19.72 9.55 23.03
CA GLY A 484 -19.25 8.65 21.99
C GLY A 484 -19.59 9.18 20.59
N SER A 485 -18.88 8.68 19.62
CA SER A 485 -19.14 8.92 18.20
C SER A 485 -18.95 7.64 17.40
N LEU A 486 -19.75 7.49 16.35
CA LEU A 486 -19.68 6.40 15.38
C LEU A 486 -19.45 6.98 13.99
N LEU A 487 -18.43 6.48 13.32
CA LEU A 487 -18.13 6.78 11.93
C LEU A 487 -18.12 5.48 11.15
N THR A 488 -18.81 5.44 10.00
CA THR A 488 -18.90 4.25 9.15
C THR A 488 -18.45 4.57 7.74
N ILE A 489 -17.68 3.66 7.13
CA ILE A 489 -17.27 3.70 5.74
C ILE A 489 -17.79 2.42 5.07
N ASP A 490 -18.70 2.56 4.12
CA ASP A 490 -19.31 1.48 3.35
C ASP A 490 -19.80 2.01 1.98
N THR A 491 -20.59 1.25 1.26
CA THR A 491 -21.17 1.64 -0.04
C THR A 491 -21.99 2.92 -0.01
N SER A 492 -22.45 3.38 1.16
CA SER A 492 -23.22 4.63 1.31
C SER A 492 -22.34 5.87 1.50
N THR A 493 -21.04 5.68 1.68
CA THR A 493 -20.09 6.77 1.91
C THR A 493 -19.87 7.58 0.63
N SER A 494 -20.05 8.89 0.71
CA SER A 494 -19.73 9.79 -0.40
C SER A 494 -18.20 9.87 -0.58
N VAL A 495 -17.69 9.48 -1.72
CA VAL A 495 -16.27 9.62 -2.02
C VAL A 495 -15.82 11.07 -2.08
N THR A 496 -16.70 12.01 -2.46
CA THR A 496 -16.35 13.44 -2.56
C THR A 496 -16.25 14.11 -1.19
N SER A 497 -17.13 13.79 -0.24
CA SER A 497 -17.20 14.46 1.07
C SER A 497 -16.70 13.60 2.25
N GLY A 498 -16.48 12.33 2.01
CA GLY A 498 -16.13 11.36 3.03
C GLY A 498 -17.25 10.99 3.98
N PRO A 499 -16.97 10.13 4.96
CA PRO A 499 -17.90 9.70 5.97
C PRO A 499 -18.14 10.81 7.00
N ILE A 500 -19.32 10.81 7.60
CA ILE A 500 -19.72 11.77 8.64
C ILE A 500 -19.91 11.02 9.96
N ALA A 501 -19.20 11.45 11.00
CA ALA A 501 -19.37 10.90 12.33
C ALA A 501 -20.70 11.31 12.95
N THR A 502 -21.39 10.38 13.59
CA THR A 502 -22.63 10.58 14.33
C THR A 502 -22.38 10.43 15.83
N SER A 503 -23.05 11.25 16.64
CA SER A 503 -22.98 11.11 18.10
C SER A 503 -23.73 9.87 18.55
N VAL A 504 -23.15 9.12 19.49
CA VAL A 504 -23.80 7.99 20.16
C VAL A 504 -23.78 8.20 21.67
N THR A 505 -24.86 7.77 22.34
CA THR A 505 -24.90 7.76 23.80
C THR A 505 -24.25 6.47 24.29
N PRO A 506 -23.14 6.56 25.04
CA PRO A 506 -22.48 5.37 25.56
C PRO A 506 -23.38 4.56 26.50
N SER A 507 -23.29 3.25 26.37
CA SER A 507 -23.93 2.27 27.27
C SER A 507 -23.02 1.04 27.35
N ALA A 508 -23.29 0.17 28.32
CA ALA A 508 -22.50 -1.05 28.49
C ALA A 508 -22.49 -1.95 27.24
N SER A 509 -23.57 -1.89 26.45
CA SER A 509 -23.64 -2.56 25.15
C SER A 509 -24.25 -1.61 24.14
N MET A 510 -23.65 -1.49 22.96
CA MET A 510 -24.09 -0.63 21.86
C MET A 510 -24.23 -1.45 20.59
N THR A 511 -25.19 -1.10 19.73
CA THR A 511 -25.34 -1.77 18.43
C THR A 511 -24.70 -0.95 17.34
N VAL A 512 -23.83 -1.59 16.55
CA VAL A 512 -23.21 -1.05 15.33
C VAL A 512 -23.71 -1.84 14.14
N SER A 513 -24.26 -1.16 13.14
CA SER A 513 -24.80 -1.78 11.93
C SER A 513 -23.89 -1.51 10.74
N LEU A 514 -23.58 -2.57 9.99
CA LEU A 514 -22.83 -2.54 8.74
C LEU A 514 -23.68 -3.20 7.65
N ASN A 515 -23.93 -2.49 6.56
CA ASN A 515 -24.89 -2.91 5.51
C ASN A 515 -24.30 -3.91 4.50
N GLY A 516 -23.05 -4.26 4.63
CA GLY A 516 -22.29 -5.15 3.76
C GLY A 516 -20.82 -5.01 4.12
N TYR A 517 -19.95 -5.10 3.14
CA TYR A 517 -18.54 -4.79 3.36
C TYR A 517 -18.37 -3.35 3.83
N GLY A 518 -17.53 -3.17 4.84
CA GLY A 518 -17.29 -1.85 5.40
C GLY A 518 -16.62 -1.90 6.76
N VAL A 519 -16.29 -0.72 7.27
CA VAL A 519 -15.69 -0.52 8.59
C VAL A 519 -16.44 0.53 9.40
N ALA A 520 -16.53 0.30 10.69
CA ALA A 520 -17.05 1.27 11.65
C ALA A 520 -15.99 1.57 12.71
N PHE A 521 -15.87 2.85 13.09
CA PHE A 521 -15.03 3.31 14.18
C PHE A 521 -15.92 3.90 15.27
N LEU A 522 -15.97 3.22 16.41
CA LEU A 522 -16.67 3.68 17.61
C LEU A 522 -15.65 4.29 18.56
N THR A 523 -15.75 5.60 18.81
CA THR A 523 -14.90 6.31 19.77
C THR A 523 -15.69 6.61 21.04
N LEU A 524 -15.13 6.28 22.19
CA LEU A 524 -15.72 6.47 23.53
C LEU A 524 -14.80 7.32 24.40
N LYS A 525 -15.40 8.31 25.12
CA LYS A 525 -14.67 9.25 26.01
C LYS A 525 -15.34 9.39 27.35
#